data_1b1dc975e4398b642b004b61bb31faa8
#
_entry.id   1b1dc975e4398b642b004b61bb31faa8
#
_cell.length_a   1.000
_cell.length_b   1.000
_cell.length_c   1.000
_cell.angle_alpha   90.00
_cell.angle_beta   90.00
_cell.angle_gamma   90.00
#
_symmetry.space_group_name_H-M   'P 1'
#
loop_
_entity.id
_entity.type
_entity.pdbx_description
1 polymer ?
#
loop_
_entity_poly.entity_id
_entity_poly.type
_entity_poly.pdbx_seq_one_letter_code
_entity_poly.pdbx_strand_id
1 'polypeptide(L)'
;MTKELTIAHLYPELLNIYGDYGNILTIKKRCEARNIKCNVEQIKAGENINPEKYDIFFIGGGQDKQQIEVSQELQKQKEALTEAAEQYRVFLGICGGYQLLGRHYLPHDGEKLEGISLLDVYTVAGNKRFIGNVTAESDFLTPRTLVGFENHAGLTYLEEGTVPIASVTVGNGNNGKDKTEGARKKNVFGTYLHGSVLPKNPHFADFLTALALNAKYENGKDKFSPEFFDEFLPKIDDDIEFRTHFSLVGKSY
;
A
#
# COMPACT_ATOMS: atom_id res chain seq x y z
N MET A 1 26.99 7.24 8.39
CA MET A 1 26.39 5.89 8.63
C MET A 1 25.60 5.48 7.40
N THR A 2 25.67 4.22 7.00
CA THR A 2 24.84 3.70 5.90
C THR A 2 23.39 3.64 6.37
N LYS A 3 22.45 4.27 5.65
CA LYS A 3 21.03 4.18 5.96
C LYS A 3 20.54 2.73 5.75
N GLU A 4 19.60 2.28 6.56
CA GLU A 4 18.97 0.96 6.41
C GLU A 4 17.48 0.99 6.71
N LEU A 5 16.72 0.13 6.03
CA LEU A 5 15.30 -0.13 6.26
C LEU A 5 15.04 -1.62 6.42
N THR A 6 14.00 -1.96 7.17
CA THR A 6 13.52 -3.34 7.31
C THR A 6 12.02 -3.40 6.96
N ILE A 7 11.67 -4.26 6.01
CA ILE A 7 10.30 -4.49 5.55
C ILE A 7 9.76 -5.75 6.23
N ALA A 8 8.62 -5.64 6.91
CA ALA A 8 7.81 -6.78 7.34
C ALA A 8 6.85 -7.16 6.22
N HIS A 9 7.02 -8.32 5.60
CA HIS A 9 6.06 -8.92 4.68
C HIS A 9 5.09 -9.78 5.48
N LEU A 10 3.90 -9.26 5.71
CA LEU A 10 2.91 -9.91 6.55
C LEU A 10 2.16 -11.01 5.78
N TYR A 11 2.16 -12.20 6.31
CA TYR A 11 1.40 -13.38 5.86
C TYR A 11 1.57 -13.72 4.37
N PRO A 12 2.82 -13.77 3.81
CA PRO A 12 3.04 -13.95 2.38
C PRO A 12 2.54 -15.28 1.83
N GLU A 13 2.36 -16.28 2.67
CA GLU A 13 1.83 -17.59 2.28
C GLU A 13 0.31 -17.54 2.02
N LEU A 14 -0.38 -16.54 2.61
CA LEU A 14 -1.83 -16.35 2.52
C LEU A 14 -2.20 -15.20 1.59
N LEU A 15 -1.46 -14.09 1.63
CA LEU A 15 -1.75 -12.85 0.92
C LEU A 15 -0.59 -12.44 0.00
N ASN A 16 -0.52 -13.02 -1.20
CA ASN A 16 0.50 -12.67 -2.20
C ASN A 16 0.04 -13.06 -3.62
N ILE A 17 -1.16 -12.62 -4.00
CA ILE A 17 -1.69 -12.85 -5.34
C ILE A 17 -1.22 -11.78 -6.34
N TYR A 18 -1.34 -12.06 -7.63
CA TYR A 18 -1.02 -11.15 -8.74
C TYR A 18 0.41 -10.59 -8.72
N GLY A 19 1.36 -11.28 -8.07
CA GLY A 19 2.76 -10.87 -8.02
C GLY A 19 3.03 -9.71 -7.06
N ASP A 20 2.23 -9.52 -6.02
CA ASP A 20 2.36 -8.41 -5.05
C ASP A 20 3.74 -8.31 -4.40
N TYR A 21 4.50 -9.43 -4.31
CA TYR A 21 5.89 -9.40 -3.88
C TYR A 21 6.78 -8.49 -4.73
N GLY A 22 6.40 -8.21 -5.97
CA GLY A 22 7.08 -7.24 -6.84
C GLY A 22 7.14 -5.82 -6.23
N ASN A 23 6.18 -5.45 -5.36
CA ASN A 23 6.24 -4.18 -4.65
C ASN A 23 7.42 -4.12 -3.68
N ILE A 24 7.64 -5.19 -2.92
CA ILE A 24 8.78 -5.32 -1.99
C ILE A 24 10.10 -5.31 -2.77
N LEU A 25 10.19 -6.08 -3.86
CA LEU A 25 11.39 -6.11 -4.72
C LEU A 25 11.71 -4.73 -5.27
N THR A 26 10.70 -3.94 -5.66
CA THR A 26 10.89 -2.58 -6.16
C THR A 26 11.51 -1.69 -5.09
N ILE A 27 10.95 -1.63 -3.88
CA ILE A 27 11.51 -0.85 -2.78
C ILE A 27 12.96 -1.29 -2.52
N LYS A 28 13.20 -2.60 -2.41
CA LYS A 28 14.52 -3.15 -2.15
C LYS A 28 15.54 -2.73 -3.21
N LYS A 29 15.21 -2.89 -4.49
CA LYS A 29 16.11 -2.52 -5.62
C LYS A 29 16.37 -1.02 -5.67
N ARG A 30 15.36 -0.19 -5.42
CA ARG A 30 15.51 1.27 -5.38
C ARG A 30 16.33 1.74 -4.19
N CYS A 31 16.25 1.06 -3.03
CA CYS A 31 17.14 1.25 -1.90
C CYS A 31 18.60 0.86 -2.24
N GLU A 32 18.80 -0.33 -2.82
CA GLU A 32 20.13 -0.83 -3.21
C GLU A 32 20.81 0.13 -4.19
N ALA A 33 20.09 0.66 -5.19
CA ALA A 33 20.61 1.64 -6.15
C ALA A 33 21.08 2.95 -5.49
N ARG A 34 20.61 3.23 -4.25
CA ARG A 34 20.99 4.40 -3.45
C ARG A 34 21.94 4.09 -2.29
N ASN A 35 22.53 2.90 -2.27
CA ASN A 35 23.37 2.42 -1.17
C ASN A 35 22.64 2.42 0.20
N ILE A 36 21.32 2.22 0.18
CA ILE A 36 20.50 2.02 1.38
C ILE A 36 20.33 0.51 1.56
N LYS A 37 20.73 -0.02 2.72
CA LYS A 37 20.50 -1.42 3.03
C LYS A 37 19.00 -1.66 3.25
N CYS A 38 18.42 -2.65 2.58
CA CYS A 38 17.01 -2.99 2.72
C CYS A 38 16.85 -4.48 3.02
N ASN A 39 16.46 -4.78 4.25
CA ASN A 39 16.18 -6.12 4.73
C ASN A 39 14.69 -6.42 4.52
N VAL A 40 14.37 -7.69 4.26
CA VAL A 40 12.98 -8.16 4.14
C VAL A 40 12.80 -9.37 5.04
N GLU A 41 11.84 -9.31 5.92
CA GLU A 41 11.46 -10.41 6.79
C GLU A 41 10.01 -10.81 6.54
N GLN A 42 9.76 -12.10 6.43
CA GLN A 42 8.42 -12.65 6.31
C GLN A 42 7.87 -12.92 7.71
N ILE A 43 6.66 -12.46 7.97
CA ILE A 43 5.95 -12.73 9.22
C ILE A 43 4.81 -13.69 8.91
N LYS A 44 4.88 -14.87 9.48
CA LYS A 44 3.89 -15.95 9.31
C LYS A 44 2.75 -15.85 10.32
N ALA A 45 1.67 -16.55 10.04
CA ALA A 45 0.58 -16.72 11.01
C ALA A 45 1.13 -17.36 12.32
N GLY A 46 0.70 -16.81 13.46
CA GLY A 46 1.16 -17.22 14.79
C GLY A 46 2.47 -16.58 15.27
N GLU A 47 3.17 -15.81 14.43
CA GLU A 47 4.37 -15.07 14.85
C GLU A 47 3.99 -13.70 15.43
N ASN A 48 4.69 -13.29 16.50
CA ASN A 48 4.50 -11.98 17.11
C ASN A 48 5.27 -10.90 16.36
N ILE A 49 4.63 -9.73 16.23
CA ILE A 49 5.20 -8.56 15.60
C ILE A 49 5.80 -7.64 16.66
N ASN A 50 7.11 -7.33 16.51
CA ASN A 50 7.72 -6.23 17.25
C ASN A 50 7.61 -4.95 16.42
N PRO A 51 6.80 -3.95 16.85
CA PRO A 51 6.54 -2.73 16.07
C PRO A 51 7.79 -1.87 15.85
N GLU A 52 8.77 -1.93 16.74
CA GLU A 52 10.00 -1.13 16.66
C GLU A 52 11.00 -1.66 15.63
N LYS A 53 10.89 -2.96 15.27
CA LYS A 53 11.85 -3.64 14.39
C LYS A 53 11.69 -3.25 12.93
N TYR A 54 10.49 -2.89 12.50
CA TYR A 54 10.15 -2.72 11.09
C TYR A 54 9.86 -1.26 10.74
N ASP A 55 10.30 -0.87 9.56
CA ASP A 55 10.11 0.49 9.03
C ASP A 55 8.95 0.55 8.04
N ILE A 56 8.70 -0.58 7.34
CA ILE A 56 7.62 -0.74 6.35
C ILE A 56 6.91 -2.05 6.62
N PHE A 57 5.57 -2.02 6.65
CA PHE A 57 4.69 -3.18 6.72
C PHE A 57 3.97 -3.35 5.39
N PHE A 58 4.10 -4.51 4.77
CA PHE A 58 3.46 -4.82 3.51
C PHE A 58 2.47 -5.97 3.68
N ILE A 59 1.24 -5.78 3.17
CA ILE A 59 0.17 -6.79 3.17
C ILE A 59 -0.34 -6.91 1.74
N GLY A 60 -0.16 -8.06 1.11
CA GLY A 60 -0.61 -8.33 -0.25
C GLY A 60 -2.10 -8.62 -0.36
N GLY A 61 -2.55 -8.89 -1.59
CA GLY A 61 -3.91 -9.34 -1.86
C GLY A 61 -4.10 -10.82 -1.61
N GLY A 62 -5.34 -11.23 -1.38
CA GLY A 62 -5.75 -12.63 -1.18
C GLY A 62 -7.21 -12.85 -1.52
N GLN A 63 -7.60 -14.13 -1.59
CA GLN A 63 -9.01 -14.51 -1.74
C GLN A 63 -9.72 -14.50 -0.36
N ASP A 64 -11.04 -14.46 -0.37
CA ASP A 64 -11.87 -14.34 0.85
C ASP A 64 -11.51 -15.38 1.93
N LYS A 65 -11.25 -16.63 1.54
CA LYS A 65 -10.87 -17.70 2.47
C LYS A 65 -9.58 -17.38 3.23
N GLN A 66 -8.56 -16.90 2.54
CA GLN A 66 -7.29 -16.51 3.17
C GLN A 66 -7.44 -15.23 4.00
N GLN A 67 -8.31 -14.32 3.58
CA GLN A 67 -8.59 -13.11 4.34
C GLN A 67 -9.22 -13.40 5.72
N ILE A 68 -10.05 -14.45 5.85
CA ILE A 68 -10.62 -14.88 7.14
C ILE A 68 -9.50 -15.20 8.13
N GLU A 69 -8.56 -16.04 7.73
CA GLU A 69 -7.42 -16.44 8.57
C GLU A 69 -6.54 -15.22 8.93
N VAL A 70 -6.20 -14.41 7.93
CA VAL A 70 -5.37 -13.21 8.16
C VAL A 70 -6.09 -12.17 9.02
N SER A 71 -7.41 -11.99 8.87
CA SER A 71 -8.19 -11.14 9.76
C SER A 71 -8.01 -11.53 11.23
N GLN A 72 -8.12 -12.83 11.54
CA GLN A 72 -7.94 -13.34 12.89
C GLN A 72 -6.50 -13.12 13.42
N GLU A 73 -5.50 -13.35 12.58
CA GLU A 73 -4.09 -13.10 12.94
C GLU A 73 -3.82 -11.60 13.16
N LEU A 74 -4.33 -10.74 12.28
CA LEU A 74 -4.18 -9.29 12.43
C LEU A 74 -4.84 -8.77 13.71
N GLN A 75 -5.99 -9.32 14.14
CA GLN A 75 -6.61 -8.93 15.42
C GLN A 75 -5.69 -9.22 16.62
N LYS A 76 -4.93 -10.32 16.60
CA LYS A 76 -3.95 -10.65 17.65
C LYS A 76 -2.79 -9.65 17.70
N GLN A 77 -2.44 -9.05 16.56
CA GLN A 77 -1.33 -8.09 16.40
C GLN A 77 -1.78 -6.63 16.37
N LYS A 78 -3.08 -6.36 16.57
CA LYS A 78 -3.69 -5.04 16.36
C LYS A 78 -3.01 -3.95 17.18
N GLU A 79 -2.70 -4.20 18.43
CA GLU A 79 -2.05 -3.22 19.32
C GLU A 79 -0.65 -2.86 18.78
N ALA A 80 0.19 -3.86 18.46
CA ALA A 80 1.53 -3.65 17.92
C ALA A 80 1.52 -2.90 16.58
N LEU A 81 0.60 -3.26 15.67
CA LEU A 81 0.46 -2.59 14.38
C LEU A 81 -0.08 -1.16 14.51
N THR A 82 -0.98 -0.92 15.46
CA THR A 82 -1.47 0.42 15.77
C THR A 82 -0.34 1.29 16.33
N GLU A 83 0.46 0.77 17.26
CA GLU A 83 1.63 1.45 17.78
C GLU A 83 2.61 1.83 16.67
N ALA A 84 2.93 0.90 15.75
CA ALA A 84 3.78 1.17 14.60
C ALA A 84 3.20 2.30 13.72
N ALA A 85 1.90 2.30 13.44
CA ALA A 85 1.24 3.34 12.66
C ALA A 85 1.27 4.71 13.35
N GLU A 86 1.10 4.75 14.69
CA GLU A 86 1.23 5.97 15.47
C GLU A 86 2.66 6.52 15.48
N GLN A 87 3.67 5.65 15.39
CA GLN A 87 5.08 5.99 15.21
C GLN A 87 5.45 6.34 13.75
N TYR A 88 4.47 6.57 12.88
CA TYR A 88 4.65 6.90 11.46
C TYR A 88 5.37 5.82 10.63
N ARG A 89 5.39 4.56 11.07
CA ARG A 89 5.85 3.47 10.21
C ARG A 89 4.96 3.38 8.97
N VAL A 90 5.56 2.99 7.85
CA VAL A 90 4.84 2.93 6.57
C VAL A 90 4.08 1.61 6.46
N PHE A 91 2.82 1.70 6.06
CA PHE A 91 1.99 0.54 5.71
C PHE A 91 1.56 0.63 4.26
N LEU A 92 1.66 -0.48 3.54
CA LEU A 92 1.09 -0.65 2.20
C LEU A 92 0.26 -1.92 2.14
N GLY A 93 -1.06 -1.75 2.00
CA GLY A 93 -2.02 -2.84 1.81
C GLY A 93 -2.53 -2.87 0.38
N ILE A 94 -2.50 -4.04 -0.27
CA ILE A 94 -3.00 -4.25 -1.62
C ILE A 94 -4.27 -5.08 -1.57
N CYS A 95 -5.36 -4.61 -2.17
CA CYS A 95 -6.64 -5.32 -2.34
C CYS A 95 -7.16 -5.91 -1.02
N GLY A 96 -7.04 -7.22 -0.79
CA GLY A 96 -7.41 -7.85 0.48
C GLY A 96 -6.67 -7.26 1.68
N GLY A 97 -5.39 -6.97 1.54
CA GLY A 97 -4.60 -6.27 2.55
C GLY A 97 -5.13 -4.87 2.83
N TYR A 98 -5.53 -4.12 1.79
CA TYR A 98 -6.18 -2.82 1.95
C TYR A 98 -7.48 -2.91 2.75
N GLN A 99 -8.34 -3.89 2.43
CA GLN A 99 -9.60 -4.13 3.14
C GLN A 99 -9.38 -4.42 4.62
N LEU A 100 -8.36 -5.22 4.96
CA LEU A 100 -8.03 -5.61 6.33
C LEU A 100 -7.33 -4.50 7.13
N LEU A 101 -6.69 -3.52 6.47
CA LEU A 101 -6.24 -2.29 7.12
C LEU A 101 -7.40 -1.36 7.50
N GLY A 102 -8.57 -1.52 6.87
CA GLY A 102 -9.80 -0.81 7.18
C GLY A 102 -10.49 -1.31 8.45
N ARG A 103 -11.74 -0.88 8.66
CA ARG A 103 -12.55 -1.28 9.82
C ARG A 103 -13.09 -2.68 9.66
N HIS A 104 -13.66 -2.99 8.49
CA HIS A 104 -14.22 -4.31 8.20
C HIS A 104 -14.46 -4.51 6.70
N TYR A 105 -14.56 -5.76 6.32
CA TYR A 105 -15.10 -6.21 5.04
C TYR A 105 -16.36 -7.06 5.27
N LEU A 106 -17.46 -6.69 4.62
CA LEU A 106 -18.71 -7.42 4.62
C LEU A 106 -18.86 -8.21 3.30
N PRO A 107 -18.61 -9.53 3.26
CA PRO A 107 -18.80 -10.35 2.06
C PRO A 107 -20.28 -10.55 1.76
N HIS A 108 -20.63 -11.07 0.55
CA HIS A 108 -22.01 -11.44 0.24
C HIS A 108 -22.55 -12.54 1.14
N ASP A 109 -21.71 -13.55 1.36
CA ASP A 109 -22.02 -14.72 2.18
C ASP A 109 -20.95 -14.84 3.26
N GLY A 110 -21.38 -15.18 4.49
CA GLY A 110 -20.49 -15.36 5.61
C GLY A 110 -20.50 -14.22 6.60
N GLU A 111 -19.60 -14.31 7.56
CA GLU A 111 -19.47 -13.32 8.64
C GLU A 111 -18.64 -12.11 8.19
N LYS A 112 -18.91 -10.99 8.83
CA LYS A 112 -18.12 -9.76 8.68
C LYS A 112 -16.67 -10.03 9.09
N LEU A 113 -15.72 -9.69 8.24
CA LEU A 113 -14.29 -9.76 8.54
C LEU A 113 -13.83 -8.46 9.21
N GLU A 114 -13.38 -8.56 10.45
CA GLU A 114 -12.87 -7.41 11.17
C GLU A 114 -11.47 -7.01 10.68
N GLY A 115 -11.32 -5.75 10.31
CA GLY A 115 -10.00 -5.15 10.03
C GLY A 115 -9.37 -4.56 11.28
N ILE A 116 -8.15 -4.05 11.15
CA ILE A 116 -7.42 -3.48 12.28
C ILE A 116 -7.64 -1.96 12.46
N SER A 117 -8.46 -1.34 11.60
CA SER A 117 -8.87 0.07 11.69
C SER A 117 -7.72 1.09 11.66
N LEU A 118 -6.64 0.80 10.94
CA LEU A 118 -5.58 1.78 10.66
C LEU A 118 -6.04 2.83 9.64
N LEU A 119 -6.96 2.44 8.75
CA LEU A 119 -7.66 3.32 7.82
C LEU A 119 -9.14 3.41 8.23
N ASP A 120 -9.72 4.61 8.20
CA ASP A 120 -11.15 4.80 8.41
C ASP A 120 -11.90 4.54 7.11
N VAL A 121 -11.95 3.28 6.74
CA VAL A 121 -12.67 2.77 5.57
C VAL A 121 -13.42 1.50 5.93
N TYR A 122 -14.51 1.24 5.20
CA TYR A 122 -15.17 -0.07 5.23
C TYR A 122 -15.40 -0.57 3.82
N THR A 123 -15.47 -1.88 3.66
CA THR A 123 -15.69 -2.53 2.38
C THR A 123 -16.93 -3.42 2.44
N VAL A 124 -17.73 -3.40 1.38
CA VAL A 124 -18.85 -4.31 1.17
C VAL A 124 -18.66 -5.06 -0.14
N ALA A 125 -19.12 -6.30 -0.23
CA ALA A 125 -19.08 -7.04 -1.48
C ALA A 125 -20.00 -6.40 -2.52
N GLY A 126 -19.49 -6.20 -3.72
CA GLY A 126 -20.23 -5.68 -4.86
C GLY A 126 -20.71 -6.78 -5.80
N ASN A 127 -21.83 -6.55 -6.46
CA ASN A 127 -22.42 -7.52 -7.41
C ASN A 127 -21.66 -7.63 -8.74
N LYS A 128 -20.69 -6.74 -8.98
CA LYS A 128 -19.88 -6.70 -10.20
C LYS A 128 -18.41 -6.66 -9.82
N ARG A 129 -17.60 -7.47 -10.51
CA ARG A 129 -16.16 -7.41 -10.41
C ARG A 129 -15.61 -6.33 -11.34
N PHE A 130 -14.80 -5.43 -10.81
CA PHE A 130 -14.05 -4.45 -11.58
C PHE A 130 -12.75 -5.10 -12.06
N ILE A 131 -12.53 -5.11 -13.38
CA ILE A 131 -11.33 -5.68 -14.00
C ILE A 131 -10.91 -4.73 -15.12
N GLY A 132 -9.70 -4.23 -15.05
CA GLY A 132 -9.17 -3.35 -16.09
C GLY A 132 -7.99 -2.50 -15.64
N ASN A 133 -7.47 -1.72 -16.57
CA ASN A 133 -6.45 -0.73 -16.26
C ASN A 133 -7.07 0.45 -15.52
N VAL A 134 -6.29 0.99 -14.59
CA VAL A 134 -6.63 2.21 -13.85
C VAL A 134 -5.55 3.26 -14.12
N THR A 135 -6.00 4.47 -14.40
CA THR A 135 -5.19 5.69 -14.31
C THR A 135 -5.86 6.62 -13.31
N ALA A 136 -5.08 7.16 -12.40
CA ALA A 136 -5.55 8.09 -11.38
C ALA A 136 -4.54 9.21 -11.15
N GLU A 137 -4.98 10.32 -10.53
CA GLU A 137 -4.13 11.47 -10.19
C GLU A 137 -4.07 11.67 -8.68
N SER A 138 -2.85 11.75 -8.15
CA SER A 138 -2.54 11.97 -6.75
C SER A 138 -2.09 13.41 -6.51
N ASP A 139 -2.53 14.01 -5.40
CA ASP A 139 -2.16 15.38 -5.05
C ASP A 139 -0.80 15.49 -4.34
N PHE A 140 -0.25 14.37 -3.89
CA PHE A 140 1.01 14.34 -3.12
C PHE A 140 2.17 13.65 -3.85
N LEU A 141 2.00 13.23 -5.10
CA LEU A 141 3.05 12.60 -5.90
C LEU A 141 3.52 13.52 -7.05
N THR A 142 4.77 13.33 -7.46
CA THR A 142 5.34 13.96 -8.66
C THR A 142 6.13 12.92 -9.45
N PRO A 143 5.70 12.56 -10.69
CA PRO A 143 4.48 13.03 -11.36
C PRO A 143 3.21 12.62 -10.60
N ARG A 144 2.11 13.35 -10.85
CA ARG A 144 0.83 13.12 -10.15
C ARG A 144 0.12 11.83 -10.54
N THR A 145 0.44 11.26 -11.69
CA THR A 145 -0.22 10.08 -12.25
C THR A 145 0.14 8.80 -11.50
N LEU A 146 -0.87 7.97 -11.26
CA LEU A 146 -0.74 6.58 -10.83
C LEU A 146 -1.38 5.66 -11.86
N VAL A 147 -0.74 4.55 -12.15
CA VAL A 147 -1.24 3.52 -13.07
C VAL A 147 -1.21 2.15 -12.42
N GLY A 148 -2.19 1.32 -12.74
CA GLY A 148 -2.29 -0.03 -12.21
C GLY A 148 -3.37 -0.83 -12.91
N PHE A 149 -3.69 -1.96 -12.32
CA PHE A 149 -4.74 -2.86 -12.79
C PHE A 149 -5.66 -3.21 -11.62
N GLU A 150 -6.95 -2.95 -11.76
CA GLU A 150 -7.94 -3.35 -10.76
C GLU A 150 -8.50 -4.74 -11.07
N ASN A 151 -8.66 -5.56 -10.04
CA ASN A 151 -9.33 -6.86 -10.13
C ASN A 151 -9.98 -7.21 -8.79
N HIS A 152 -11.11 -6.57 -8.49
CA HIS A 152 -11.80 -6.75 -7.22
C HIS A 152 -13.32 -6.64 -7.38
N ALA A 153 -14.07 -7.20 -6.42
CA ALA A 153 -15.52 -7.02 -6.29
C ALA A 153 -15.88 -6.22 -5.04
N GLY A 154 -14.94 -6.00 -4.11
CA GLY A 154 -15.16 -5.17 -2.94
C GLY A 154 -15.38 -3.71 -3.32
N LEU A 155 -16.37 -3.07 -2.71
CA LEU A 155 -16.66 -1.65 -2.83
C LEU A 155 -16.24 -0.99 -1.52
N THR A 156 -15.20 -0.17 -1.58
CA THR A 156 -14.64 0.50 -0.39
C THR A 156 -15.11 1.94 -0.32
N TYR A 157 -15.51 2.36 0.86
CA TYR A 157 -15.97 3.70 1.18
C TYR A 157 -15.07 4.32 2.25
N LEU A 158 -14.65 5.55 2.00
CA LEU A 158 -13.84 6.33 2.93
C LEU A 158 -14.75 7.04 3.93
N GLU A 159 -14.28 7.11 5.18
CA GLU A 159 -14.92 7.85 6.27
C GLU A 159 -14.03 9.01 6.73
N GLU A 160 -14.53 9.82 7.65
CA GLU A 160 -13.82 10.99 8.17
C GLU A 160 -12.42 10.62 8.72
N GLY A 161 -11.42 11.43 8.40
CA GLY A 161 -10.02 11.22 8.83
C GLY A 161 -9.16 10.41 7.87
N THR A 162 -9.74 9.86 6.79
CA THR A 162 -9.03 9.17 5.72
C THR A 162 -9.26 9.88 4.38
N VAL A 163 -8.20 10.06 3.61
CA VAL A 163 -8.27 10.68 2.27
C VAL A 163 -7.92 9.65 1.19
N PRO A 164 -8.41 9.79 -0.06
CA PRO A 164 -8.00 8.91 -1.13
C PRO A 164 -6.51 9.10 -1.46
N ILE A 165 -5.87 8.05 -1.97
CA ILE A 165 -4.51 8.15 -2.54
C ILE A 165 -4.55 8.96 -3.83
N ALA A 166 -5.61 8.79 -4.64
CA ALA A 166 -5.73 9.43 -5.94
C ALA A 166 -7.21 9.55 -6.37
N SER A 167 -7.45 10.39 -7.38
CA SER A 167 -8.72 10.52 -8.09
C SER A 167 -8.65 9.77 -9.42
N VAL A 168 -9.61 8.86 -9.68
CA VAL A 168 -9.65 8.03 -10.89
C VAL A 168 -10.00 8.84 -12.12
N THR A 169 -9.18 8.74 -13.17
CA THR A 169 -9.44 9.28 -14.51
C THR A 169 -9.84 8.18 -15.50
N VAL A 170 -9.30 6.97 -15.34
CA VAL A 170 -9.68 5.77 -16.11
C VAL A 170 -9.80 4.60 -15.14
N GLY A 171 -10.87 3.81 -15.22
CA GLY A 171 -11.16 2.68 -14.33
C GLY A 171 -12.27 2.99 -13.34
N ASN A 172 -12.41 2.13 -12.32
CA ASN A 172 -13.49 2.21 -11.32
C ASN A 172 -13.01 2.65 -9.93
N GLY A 173 -11.78 2.26 -9.53
CA GLY A 173 -11.22 2.59 -8.22
C GLY A 173 -11.98 1.95 -7.06
N ASN A 174 -12.11 2.64 -5.94
CA ASN A 174 -12.63 2.10 -4.69
C ASN A 174 -14.04 1.49 -4.81
N ASN A 175 -14.95 2.11 -5.56
CA ASN A 175 -16.36 1.66 -5.58
C ASN A 175 -17.09 1.97 -6.90
N GLY A 176 -16.39 2.51 -7.91
CA GLY A 176 -16.96 2.83 -9.23
C GLY A 176 -17.93 4.01 -9.25
N LYS A 177 -18.06 4.78 -8.17
CA LYS A 177 -19.05 5.88 -8.05
C LYS A 177 -18.43 7.22 -7.71
N ASP A 178 -17.57 7.27 -6.70
CA ASP A 178 -17.03 8.52 -6.15
C ASP A 178 -15.70 8.96 -6.76
N LYS A 179 -15.19 8.16 -7.71
CA LYS A 179 -13.91 8.38 -8.41
C LYS A 179 -12.70 8.41 -7.47
N THR A 180 -12.78 7.83 -6.30
CA THR A 180 -11.63 7.69 -5.42
C THR A 180 -10.86 6.41 -5.72
N GLU A 181 -9.54 6.43 -5.55
CA GLU A 181 -8.68 5.24 -5.57
C GLU A 181 -7.86 5.19 -4.29
N GLY A 182 -7.91 4.01 -3.65
CA GLY A 182 -7.18 3.75 -2.44
C GLY A 182 -7.59 4.63 -1.27
N ALA A 183 -6.83 4.54 -0.19
CA ALA A 183 -7.02 5.34 1.01
C ALA A 183 -5.68 5.60 1.71
N ARG A 184 -5.58 6.76 2.36
CA ARG A 184 -4.41 7.16 3.12
C ARG A 184 -4.81 7.82 4.44
N LYS A 185 -4.12 7.44 5.52
CA LYS A 185 -4.15 8.10 6.82
C LYS A 185 -2.75 8.07 7.40
N LYS A 186 -2.11 9.23 7.67
CA LYS A 186 -0.69 9.30 8.02
C LYS A 186 0.16 8.55 6.96
N ASN A 187 0.99 7.60 7.39
CA ASN A 187 1.83 6.75 6.54
C ASN A 187 1.20 5.36 6.26
N VAL A 188 -0.10 5.22 6.46
CA VAL A 188 -0.85 4.01 6.11
C VAL A 188 -1.52 4.20 4.76
N PHE A 189 -1.23 3.32 3.81
CA PHE A 189 -1.74 3.34 2.44
C PHE A 189 -2.43 2.02 2.11
N GLY A 190 -3.58 2.10 1.49
CA GLY A 190 -4.31 0.96 0.94
C GLY A 190 -4.74 1.25 -0.49
N THR A 191 -4.65 0.29 -1.40
CA THR A 191 -4.99 0.49 -2.82
C THR A 191 -5.54 -0.78 -3.46
N TYR A 192 -6.37 -0.61 -4.49
CA TYR A 192 -6.79 -1.71 -5.37
C TYR A 192 -5.89 -1.88 -6.59
N LEU A 193 -4.86 -1.05 -6.75
CA LEU A 193 -3.93 -1.15 -7.88
C LEU A 193 -3.03 -2.38 -7.76
N HIS A 194 -3.28 -3.33 -8.63
CA HIS A 194 -2.54 -4.59 -8.75
C HIS A 194 -1.52 -4.61 -9.88
N GLY A 195 -0.94 -5.81 -10.07
CA GLY A 195 0.07 -6.13 -11.06
C GLY A 195 1.40 -5.51 -10.66
N SER A 196 1.70 -5.60 -9.35
CA SER A 196 2.69 -4.85 -8.59
C SER A 196 2.63 -3.36 -8.91
N VAL A 197 1.97 -2.58 -8.04
CA VAL A 197 1.75 -1.14 -8.29
C VAL A 197 3.06 -0.36 -8.35
N LEU A 198 4.05 -0.68 -7.50
CA LEU A 198 5.26 0.11 -7.36
C LEU A 198 6.23 0.03 -8.56
N PRO A 199 6.42 -1.12 -9.26
CA PRO A 199 7.23 -1.14 -10.47
C PRO A 199 6.72 -0.24 -11.59
N LYS A 200 5.40 -0.01 -11.63
CA LYS A 200 4.76 0.88 -12.61
C LYS A 200 4.75 2.34 -12.16
N ASN A 201 5.01 2.60 -10.90
CA ASN A 201 4.97 3.92 -10.27
C ASN A 201 6.21 4.13 -9.40
N PRO A 202 7.40 4.30 -10.02
CA PRO A 202 8.67 4.40 -9.30
C PRO A 202 8.67 5.56 -8.30
N HIS A 203 8.04 6.67 -8.62
CA HIS A 203 7.87 7.83 -7.74
C HIS A 203 7.05 7.51 -6.49
N PHE A 204 6.05 6.61 -6.58
CA PHE A 204 5.30 6.17 -5.40
C PHE A 204 6.15 5.24 -4.51
N ALA A 205 6.97 4.37 -5.11
CA ALA A 205 7.93 3.57 -4.34
C ALA A 205 8.94 4.45 -3.60
N ASP A 206 9.45 5.49 -4.24
CA ASP A 206 10.36 6.47 -3.64
C ASP A 206 9.67 7.26 -2.52
N PHE A 207 8.43 7.68 -2.74
CA PHE A 207 7.63 8.34 -1.72
C PHE A 207 7.52 7.51 -0.44
N LEU A 208 7.11 6.24 -0.55
CA LEU A 208 7.01 5.34 0.60
C LEU A 208 8.37 5.11 1.27
N THR A 209 9.43 4.98 0.49
CA THR A 209 10.80 4.81 0.99
C THR A 209 11.27 6.05 1.76
N ALA A 210 11.02 7.25 1.23
CA ALA A 210 11.36 8.51 1.90
C ALA A 210 10.61 8.67 3.22
N LEU A 211 9.31 8.32 3.25
CA LEU A 211 8.52 8.33 4.50
C LEU A 211 9.10 7.39 5.55
N ALA A 212 9.51 6.18 5.15
CA ALA A 212 10.11 5.21 6.07
C ALA A 212 11.44 5.70 6.64
N LEU A 213 12.30 6.31 5.80
CA LEU A 213 13.55 6.92 6.24
C LEU A 213 13.30 8.10 7.19
N ASN A 214 12.33 8.96 6.87
CA ASN A 214 11.95 10.07 7.73
C ASN A 214 11.44 9.58 9.09
N ALA A 215 10.55 8.60 9.11
CA ALA A 215 10.04 8.02 10.36
C ALA A 215 11.16 7.46 11.22
N LYS A 216 12.15 6.81 10.59
CA LYS A 216 13.27 6.17 11.31
C LYS A 216 14.33 7.16 11.83
N TYR A 217 14.68 8.17 11.02
CA TYR A 217 15.85 9.03 11.30
C TYR A 217 15.49 10.43 11.75
N GLU A 218 14.26 10.93 11.48
CA GLU A 218 13.83 12.30 11.73
C GLU A 218 12.50 12.40 12.54
N ASN A 219 12.11 11.33 13.22
CA ASN A 219 10.89 11.27 14.05
C ASN A 219 9.56 11.47 13.31
N GLY A 220 9.51 11.23 12.01
CA GLY A 220 8.27 11.02 11.26
C GLY A 220 7.32 12.20 11.12
N LYS A 221 7.73 13.43 11.50
CA LYS A 221 6.81 14.58 11.41
C LYS A 221 6.50 14.94 9.97
N ASP A 222 5.21 15.11 9.71
CA ASP A 222 4.62 15.46 8.42
C ASP A 222 5.36 16.58 7.68
N LYS A 223 6.22 16.22 6.74
CA LYS A 223 6.80 17.14 5.77
C LYS A 223 6.67 16.50 4.39
N PHE A 224 5.54 16.77 3.75
CA PHE A 224 5.26 16.28 2.40
C PHE A 224 5.59 17.35 1.34
N SER A 225 6.76 17.99 1.43
CA SER A 225 7.19 18.88 0.37
C SER A 225 8.03 18.14 -0.67
N PRO A 226 8.01 18.54 -1.95
CA PRO A 226 8.88 17.96 -2.97
C PRO A 226 10.37 18.01 -2.59
N GLU A 227 10.80 19.07 -1.91
CA GLU A 227 12.18 19.25 -1.43
C GLU A 227 12.57 18.17 -0.41
N PHE A 228 11.61 17.69 0.36
CA PHE A 228 11.81 16.62 1.33
C PHE A 228 12.32 15.33 0.67
N PHE A 229 11.84 14.99 -0.53
CA PHE A 229 12.27 13.76 -1.22
C PHE A 229 13.72 13.85 -1.70
N ASP A 230 14.12 14.98 -2.27
CA ASP A 230 15.49 15.19 -2.76
C ASP A 230 16.51 15.12 -1.60
N GLU A 231 16.12 15.46 -0.38
CA GLU A 231 16.96 15.39 0.81
C GLU A 231 17.20 13.94 1.28
N PHE A 232 16.17 13.09 1.24
CA PHE A 232 16.23 11.72 1.76
C PHE A 232 16.71 10.70 0.75
N LEU A 233 16.37 10.88 -0.52
CA LEU A 233 16.64 9.93 -1.59
C LEU A 233 17.45 10.56 -2.70
N PRO A 234 18.75 10.23 -2.84
CA PRO A 234 19.53 10.60 -4.00
C PRO A 234 18.87 10.17 -5.30
N LYS A 235 18.93 11.02 -6.32
CA LYS A 235 18.39 10.68 -7.66
C LYS A 235 19.13 9.48 -8.24
N ILE A 236 18.41 8.63 -8.94
CA ILE A 236 18.93 7.51 -9.72
C ILE A 236 18.45 7.64 -11.17
N ASP A 237 19.04 6.86 -12.06
CA ASP A 237 18.55 6.77 -13.43
C ASP A 237 17.23 5.97 -13.47
N ASP A 238 16.16 6.64 -13.79
CA ASP A 238 14.78 6.13 -13.82
C ASP A 238 14.15 6.23 -15.22
N ASP A 239 14.92 6.49 -16.23
CA ASP A 239 14.42 6.76 -17.60
C ASP A 239 13.52 5.63 -18.15
N ILE A 240 13.89 4.37 -17.90
CA ILE A 240 13.13 3.21 -18.37
C ILE A 240 11.83 3.08 -17.59
N GLU A 241 11.89 3.23 -16.26
CA GLU A 241 10.74 3.15 -15.38
C GLU A 241 9.71 4.22 -15.70
N PHE A 242 10.13 5.48 -15.88
CA PHE A 242 9.21 6.57 -16.23
C PHE A 242 8.69 6.47 -17.65
N ARG A 243 9.48 6.01 -18.62
CA ARG A 243 8.95 5.71 -19.97
C ARG A 243 7.88 4.62 -19.90
N THR A 244 8.09 3.58 -19.11
CA THR A 244 7.10 2.52 -18.88
C THR A 244 5.85 3.10 -18.22
N HIS A 245 6.00 3.86 -17.15
CA HIS A 245 4.90 4.54 -16.46
C HIS A 245 4.04 5.37 -17.44
N PHE A 246 4.66 6.32 -18.15
CA PHE A 246 3.94 7.20 -19.08
C PHE A 246 3.34 6.45 -20.29
N SER A 247 3.91 5.31 -20.67
CA SER A 247 3.31 4.47 -21.72
C SER A 247 1.99 3.83 -21.30
N LEU A 248 1.70 3.74 -20.00
CA LEU A 248 0.49 3.15 -19.44
C LEU A 248 -0.60 4.18 -19.13
N VAL A 249 -0.24 5.46 -18.99
CA VAL A 249 -1.18 6.55 -18.66
C VAL A 249 -2.26 6.65 -19.73
N GLY A 250 -3.51 6.66 -19.31
CA GLY A 250 -4.68 6.82 -20.18
C GLY A 250 -5.07 5.59 -21.01
N LYS A 251 -4.37 4.45 -20.87
CA LYS A 251 -4.77 3.21 -21.55
C LYS A 251 -5.92 2.53 -20.83
N SER A 252 -7.06 2.41 -21.52
CA SER A 252 -8.18 1.53 -21.15
C SER A 252 -8.12 0.26 -22.01
N TYR A 253 -8.55 -0.88 -21.47
CA TYR A 253 -8.87 -2.11 -22.22
C TYR A 253 -10.37 -2.29 -22.26
#